data_65983b9b66e452f613392e2931de2a19
#
_entry.id   65983b9b66e452f613392e2931de2a19
#
_cell.length_a   1.000
_cell.length_b   1.000
_cell.length_c   1.000
_cell.angle_alpha   90.00
_cell.angle_beta   90.00
_cell.angle_gamma   90.00
#
_symmetry.space_group_name_H-M   'P 1'
#
loop_
_entity.id
_entity.type
_entity.pdbx_description
1 polymer ?
#
loop_
_entity_poly.entity_id
_entity_poly.type
_entity_poly.pdbx_seq_one_letter_code
_entity_poly.pdbx_strand_id
1 'polypeptide(L)'
;MKKLLVLYYSSYGHVETMANAVAEGARQVSGVQVDIKRVAELMPPEVAKSAGVKLDQAAAIAKPAELADYDAIIFGTPTRFGNMASQMRNFLDQTGGLWAQGKLIGKIGSVFTSTGTGGGNETTVQSFHTTLLHHGMIIVGLPYSCPELADISELKGGSPLGAACIAGADGKRAPSHKELNM
;
A
#
# COMPACT_ATOMS: atom_id res chain seq x y z
N MET A 1 11.32 -11.96 17.32
CA MET A 1 11.45 -10.94 16.26
C MET A 1 10.06 -10.71 15.71
N LYS A 2 9.62 -9.46 15.60
CA LYS A 2 8.31 -9.12 15.01
C LYS A 2 8.38 -9.18 13.50
N LYS A 3 7.30 -9.60 12.84
CA LYS A 3 7.25 -9.72 11.38
C LYS A 3 6.34 -8.64 10.80
N LEU A 4 6.86 -7.87 9.85
CA LEU A 4 6.12 -6.85 9.11
C LEU A 4 6.09 -7.22 7.63
N LEU A 5 4.91 -7.15 7.04
CA LEU A 5 4.71 -7.31 5.61
C LEU A 5 4.41 -5.94 4.98
N VAL A 6 5.12 -5.60 3.92
CA VAL A 6 4.70 -4.58 2.96
C VAL A 6 4.04 -5.30 1.79
N LEU A 7 2.72 -5.20 1.72
CA LEU A 7 1.91 -5.84 0.67
C LEU A 7 1.37 -4.79 -0.27
N TYR A 8 1.68 -4.90 -1.56
CA TYR A 8 1.24 -3.90 -2.51
C TYR A 8 0.69 -4.49 -3.81
N TYR A 9 -0.12 -3.69 -4.50
CA TYR A 9 -0.39 -3.82 -5.92
C TYR A 9 0.09 -2.56 -6.65
N SER A 10 0.77 -2.72 -7.77
CA SER A 10 1.28 -1.61 -8.57
C SER A 10 1.04 -1.85 -10.06
N SER A 11 0.32 -0.94 -10.74
CA SER A 11 0.11 -1.02 -12.19
C SER A 11 1.33 -0.51 -12.97
N TYR A 12 1.90 0.63 -12.57
CA TYR A 12 2.90 1.37 -13.36
C TYR A 12 4.23 1.61 -12.63
N GLY A 13 4.42 1.02 -11.45
CA GLY A 13 5.67 1.09 -10.69
C GLY A 13 5.68 2.10 -9.54
N HIS A 14 4.77 3.09 -9.48
CA HIS A 14 4.77 4.11 -8.41
C HIS A 14 4.59 3.50 -7.02
N VAL A 15 3.58 2.64 -6.86
CA VAL A 15 3.32 1.97 -5.58
C VAL A 15 4.44 0.98 -5.24
N GLU A 16 5.04 0.31 -6.23
CA GLU A 16 6.22 -0.53 -6.04
C GLU A 16 7.41 0.27 -5.49
N THR A 17 7.67 1.47 -6.06
CA THR A 17 8.73 2.35 -5.58
C THR A 17 8.49 2.78 -4.15
N MET A 18 7.26 3.18 -3.81
CA MET A 18 6.90 3.51 -2.43
C MET A 18 7.02 2.30 -1.49
N ALA A 19 6.60 1.10 -1.93
CA ALA A 19 6.70 -0.11 -1.12
C ALA A 19 8.16 -0.43 -0.71
N ASN A 20 9.10 -0.19 -1.62
CA ASN A 20 10.52 -0.34 -1.31
C ASN A 20 10.99 0.68 -0.27
N ALA A 21 10.60 1.95 -0.38
CA ALA A 21 10.94 2.99 0.60
C ALA A 21 10.33 2.68 1.99
N VAL A 22 9.06 2.28 2.03
CA VAL A 22 8.39 1.82 3.27
C VAL A 22 9.13 0.66 3.92
N ALA A 23 9.56 -0.32 3.13
CA ALA A 23 10.30 -1.46 3.65
C ALA A 23 11.71 -1.06 4.15
N GLU A 24 12.36 -0.11 3.48
CA GLU A 24 13.64 0.44 3.95
C GLU A 24 13.50 1.16 5.28
N GLY A 25 12.49 2.02 5.43
CA GLY A 25 12.18 2.66 6.71
C GLY A 25 11.89 1.66 7.82
N ALA A 26 11.07 0.64 7.53
CA ALA A 26 10.74 -0.40 8.50
C ALA A 26 11.96 -1.23 8.94
N ARG A 27 12.92 -1.48 8.05
CA ARG A 27 14.17 -2.21 8.38
C ARG A 27 15.09 -1.46 9.34
N GLN A 28 14.92 -0.15 9.49
CA GLN A 28 15.69 0.64 10.46
C GLN A 28 15.25 0.37 11.91
N VAL A 29 14.09 -0.24 12.11
CA VAL A 29 13.58 -0.58 13.43
C VAL A 29 14.18 -1.91 13.88
N SER A 30 14.93 -1.89 14.98
CA SER A 30 15.56 -3.11 15.53
C SER A 30 14.52 -4.15 15.95
N GLY A 31 14.80 -5.43 15.72
CA GLY A 31 13.93 -6.53 16.12
C GLY A 31 12.74 -6.79 15.18
N VAL A 32 12.69 -6.12 14.02
CA VAL A 32 11.65 -6.32 12.99
C VAL A 32 12.26 -7.04 11.78
N GLN A 33 11.60 -8.11 11.36
CA GLN A 33 11.81 -8.73 10.04
C GLN A 33 10.82 -8.15 9.06
N VAL A 34 11.29 -7.69 7.90
CA VAL A 34 10.46 -7.03 6.88
C VAL A 34 10.45 -7.84 5.59
N ASP A 35 9.27 -8.29 5.18
CA ASP A 35 9.03 -8.93 3.91
C ASP A 35 8.27 -7.97 2.97
N ILE A 36 8.60 -8.01 1.68
CA ILE A 36 7.86 -7.30 0.64
C ILE A 36 7.21 -8.33 -0.26
N LYS A 37 5.90 -8.21 -0.47
CA LYS A 37 5.13 -9.05 -1.40
C LYS A 37 4.17 -8.20 -2.21
N ARG A 38 3.78 -8.71 -3.37
CA ARG A 38 2.80 -8.06 -4.23
C ARG A 38 1.55 -8.90 -4.44
N VAL A 39 0.46 -8.22 -4.74
CA VAL A 39 -0.77 -8.85 -5.20
C VAL A 39 -0.65 -9.15 -6.70
N ALA A 40 -1.19 -10.29 -7.14
CA ALA A 40 -1.17 -10.69 -8.53
C ALA A 40 -2.01 -9.75 -9.42
N GLU A 41 -1.58 -9.59 -10.68
CA GLU A 41 -2.40 -8.99 -11.72
C GLU A 41 -3.56 -9.94 -12.08
N LEU A 42 -4.74 -9.37 -12.36
CA LEU A 42 -5.93 -10.12 -12.73
C LEU A 42 -6.22 -10.07 -14.24
N MET A 43 -5.63 -9.10 -14.96
CA MET A 43 -5.78 -9.02 -16.41
C MET A 43 -5.00 -10.13 -17.08
N PRO A 44 -5.51 -10.66 -18.22
CA PRO A 44 -4.70 -11.50 -19.10
C PRO A 44 -3.39 -10.78 -19.48
N PRO A 45 -2.25 -11.52 -19.58
CA PRO A 45 -0.95 -10.90 -19.79
C PRO A 45 -0.86 -9.98 -21.01
N GLU A 46 -1.51 -10.33 -22.11
CA GLU A 46 -1.57 -9.53 -23.34
C GLU A 46 -2.35 -8.22 -23.14
N VAL A 47 -3.43 -8.25 -22.33
CA VAL A 47 -4.22 -7.06 -21.99
C VAL A 47 -3.42 -6.14 -21.06
N ALA A 48 -2.81 -6.70 -20.04
CA ALA A 48 -1.98 -5.95 -19.10
C ALA A 48 -0.81 -5.28 -19.84
N LYS A 49 -0.15 -6.00 -20.75
CA LYS A 49 0.95 -5.46 -21.57
C LYS A 49 0.47 -4.33 -22.48
N SER A 50 -0.65 -4.49 -23.16
CA SER A 50 -1.22 -3.44 -24.03
C SER A 50 -1.65 -2.19 -23.26
N ALA A 51 -2.07 -2.36 -21.98
CA ALA A 51 -2.38 -1.29 -21.07
C ALA A 51 -1.15 -0.64 -20.40
N GLY A 52 0.06 -1.08 -20.74
CA GLY A 52 1.31 -0.57 -20.18
C GLY A 52 1.59 -0.98 -18.73
N VAL A 53 0.93 -2.03 -18.23
CA VAL A 53 1.13 -2.50 -16.87
C VAL A 53 2.52 -3.10 -16.71
N LYS A 54 3.25 -2.68 -15.68
CA LYS A 54 4.56 -3.24 -15.32
C LYS A 54 4.36 -4.62 -14.66
N LEU A 55 4.51 -5.69 -15.44
CA LEU A 55 4.39 -7.07 -14.96
C LEU A 55 5.66 -7.57 -14.28
N ASP A 56 6.82 -7.10 -14.72
CA ASP A 56 8.13 -7.46 -14.17
C ASP A 56 8.40 -6.65 -12.89
N GLN A 57 8.07 -7.24 -11.76
CA GLN A 57 8.27 -6.69 -10.43
C GLN A 57 8.91 -7.76 -9.54
N ALA A 58 9.98 -7.38 -8.82
CA ALA A 58 10.83 -8.32 -8.09
C ALA A 58 10.13 -9.02 -6.91
N ALA A 59 9.13 -8.38 -6.28
CA ALA A 59 8.46 -8.93 -5.12
C ALA A 59 7.66 -10.19 -5.45
N ALA A 60 7.75 -11.20 -4.61
CA ALA A 60 6.97 -12.43 -4.73
C ALA A 60 5.45 -12.16 -4.60
N ILE A 61 4.65 -12.96 -5.28
CA ILE A 61 3.18 -12.88 -5.16
C ILE A 61 2.75 -13.44 -3.82
N ALA A 62 1.96 -12.66 -3.07
CA ALA A 62 1.40 -13.06 -1.79
C ALA A 62 0.21 -14.00 -1.95
N LYS A 63 0.00 -14.85 -0.95
CA LYS A 63 -1.25 -15.62 -0.78
C LYS A 63 -2.04 -15.02 0.38
N PRO A 64 -3.39 -14.92 0.29
CA PRO A 64 -4.20 -14.31 1.34
C PRO A 64 -4.00 -14.94 2.74
N ALA A 65 -3.81 -16.26 2.81
CA ALA A 65 -3.58 -16.95 4.08
C ALA A 65 -2.31 -16.52 4.82
N GLU A 66 -1.29 -16.03 4.10
CA GLU A 66 -0.01 -15.61 4.69
C GLU A 66 -0.13 -14.36 5.58
N LEU A 67 -1.22 -13.58 5.45
CA LEU A 67 -1.43 -12.41 6.30
C LEU A 67 -1.46 -12.76 7.79
N ALA A 68 -1.87 -13.98 8.13
CA ALA A 68 -1.90 -14.46 9.50
C ALA A 68 -0.50 -14.59 10.14
N ASP A 69 0.55 -14.70 9.34
CA ASP A 69 1.93 -14.93 9.80
C ASP A 69 2.67 -13.66 10.23
N TYR A 70 2.05 -12.48 10.02
CA TYR A 70 2.65 -11.18 10.30
C TYR A 70 2.01 -10.51 11.52
N ASP A 71 2.79 -9.73 12.27
CA ASP A 71 2.33 -8.90 13.39
C ASP A 71 1.78 -7.54 12.90
N ALA A 72 2.34 -7.04 11.80
CA ALA A 72 1.96 -5.78 11.17
C ALA A 72 1.96 -5.91 9.65
N ILE A 73 1.05 -5.20 8.98
CA ILE A 73 0.95 -5.18 7.52
C ILE A 73 0.76 -3.74 7.05
N ILE A 74 1.61 -3.29 6.13
CA ILE A 74 1.48 -2.00 5.46
C ILE A 74 1.04 -2.28 4.03
N PHE A 75 -0.15 -1.80 3.67
CA PHE A 75 -0.79 -2.06 2.38
C PHE A 75 -0.56 -0.91 1.40
N GLY A 76 -0.16 -1.23 0.18
CA GLY A 76 0.01 -0.27 -0.91
C GLY A 76 -0.93 -0.52 -2.08
N THR A 77 -1.64 0.50 -2.55
CA THR A 77 -2.55 0.38 -3.70
C THR A 77 -2.62 1.70 -4.46
N PRO A 78 -2.69 1.70 -5.79
CA PRO A 78 -3.07 2.92 -6.50
C PRO A 78 -4.55 3.22 -6.28
N THR A 79 -4.93 4.49 -6.37
CA THR A 79 -6.36 4.85 -6.38
C THR A 79 -7.07 4.35 -7.64
N ARG A 80 -8.28 3.92 -7.46
CA ARG A 80 -9.27 3.71 -8.53
C ARG A 80 -10.58 4.35 -8.07
N PHE A 81 -10.83 5.57 -8.58
CA PHE A 81 -12.04 6.33 -8.23
C PHE A 81 -12.24 6.49 -6.71
N GLY A 82 -11.16 6.80 -5.97
CA GLY A 82 -11.21 6.97 -4.52
C GLY A 82 -11.24 5.67 -3.71
N ASN A 83 -10.97 4.53 -4.33
CA ASN A 83 -10.90 3.21 -3.70
C ASN A 83 -9.61 2.48 -4.09
N MET A 84 -9.33 1.36 -3.42
CA MET A 84 -8.23 0.47 -3.80
C MET A 84 -8.46 -0.14 -5.19
N ALA A 85 -7.38 -0.55 -5.86
CA ALA A 85 -7.46 -1.28 -7.11
C ALA A 85 -8.19 -2.61 -6.94
N SER A 86 -8.89 -3.06 -7.99
CA SER A 86 -9.66 -4.32 -8.01
C SER A 86 -8.80 -5.54 -7.65
N GLN A 87 -7.53 -5.55 -8.03
CA GLN A 87 -6.59 -6.60 -7.69
C GLN A 87 -6.40 -6.73 -6.17
N MET A 88 -6.21 -5.59 -5.49
CA MET A 88 -6.10 -5.56 -4.03
C MET A 88 -7.44 -5.93 -3.38
N ARG A 89 -8.56 -5.45 -3.92
CA ARG A 89 -9.90 -5.80 -3.42
C ARG A 89 -10.15 -7.30 -3.53
N ASN A 90 -9.89 -7.89 -4.71
CA ASN A 90 -10.02 -9.33 -4.93
C ASN A 90 -9.14 -10.16 -3.97
N PHE A 91 -7.93 -9.68 -3.70
CA PHE A 91 -7.04 -10.33 -2.73
C PHE A 91 -7.65 -10.33 -1.32
N LEU A 92 -8.17 -9.18 -0.88
CA LEU A 92 -8.79 -9.04 0.45
C LEU A 92 -10.12 -9.80 0.56
N ASP A 93 -10.91 -9.88 -0.51
CA ASP A 93 -12.15 -10.66 -0.52
C ASP A 93 -11.90 -12.16 -0.29
N GLN A 94 -10.71 -12.66 -0.60
CA GLN A 94 -10.31 -14.04 -0.32
C GLN A 94 -9.89 -14.27 1.14
N THR A 95 -9.85 -13.24 1.99
CA THR A 95 -9.47 -13.37 3.42
C THR A 95 -10.63 -13.72 4.34
N GLY A 96 -11.81 -14.06 3.81
CA GLY A 96 -13.00 -14.41 4.60
C GLY A 96 -12.76 -15.51 5.64
N GLY A 97 -11.92 -16.51 5.31
CA GLY A 97 -11.52 -17.56 6.25
C GLY A 97 -10.67 -17.04 7.42
N LEU A 98 -9.81 -16.07 7.18
CA LEU A 98 -9.03 -15.42 8.23
C LEU A 98 -9.91 -14.56 9.13
N TRP A 99 -10.86 -13.85 8.53
CA TRP A 99 -11.85 -13.06 9.26
C TRP A 99 -12.70 -13.93 10.19
N ALA A 100 -13.25 -15.02 9.68
CA ALA A 100 -14.07 -15.93 10.47
C ALA A 100 -13.32 -16.55 11.67
N GLN A 101 -12.00 -16.70 11.55
CA GLN A 101 -11.12 -17.22 12.60
C GLN A 101 -10.50 -16.13 13.47
N GLY A 102 -10.79 -14.84 13.22
CA GLY A 102 -10.22 -13.72 13.96
C GLY A 102 -8.68 -13.56 13.82
N LYS A 103 -8.08 -14.07 12.73
CA LYS A 103 -6.62 -14.18 12.58
C LYS A 103 -5.90 -12.83 12.46
N LEU A 104 -6.62 -11.77 12.11
CA LEU A 104 -6.04 -10.43 11.97
C LEU A 104 -6.41 -9.49 13.12
N ILE A 105 -7.22 -9.94 14.10
CA ILE A 105 -7.60 -9.13 15.26
C ILE A 105 -6.36 -8.70 16.05
N GLY A 106 -6.25 -7.38 16.31
CA GLY A 106 -5.15 -6.78 17.06
C GLY A 106 -3.83 -6.63 16.32
N LYS A 107 -3.74 -7.09 15.05
CA LYS A 107 -2.56 -6.81 14.21
C LYS A 107 -2.58 -5.35 13.75
N ILE A 108 -1.40 -4.78 13.54
CA ILE A 108 -1.26 -3.41 13.05
C ILE A 108 -1.49 -3.36 11.54
N GLY A 109 -2.29 -2.38 11.09
CA GLY A 109 -2.53 -2.09 9.69
C GLY A 109 -2.25 -0.63 9.35
N SER A 110 -1.56 -0.38 8.24
CA SER A 110 -1.34 0.95 7.67
C SER A 110 -1.51 0.90 6.16
N VAL A 111 -1.74 2.06 5.53
CA VAL A 111 -2.02 2.13 4.09
C VAL A 111 -1.25 3.27 3.45
N PHE A 112 -0.70 3.03 2.27
CA PHE A 112 -0.18 4.07 1.38
C PHE A 112 -0.76 3.94 -0.03
N THR A 113 -0.78 5.04 -0.78
CA THR A 113 -1.42 5.06 -2.09
C THR A 113 -0.64 5.88 -3.13
N SER A 114 -1.06 5.77 -4.38
CA SER A 114 -0.62 6.62 -5.50
C SER A 114 -1.83 7.13 -6.24
N THR A 115 -1.80 8.41 -6.60
CA THR A 115 -2.86 9.06 -7.40
C THR A 115 -2.26 9.77 -8.59
N GLY A 116 -3.04 10.00 -9.64
CA GLY A 116 -2.59 10.79 -10.79
C GLY A 116 -2.39 12.27 -10.44
N THR A 117 -3.40 12.88 -9.83
CA THR A 117 -3.47 14.34 -9.62
C THR A 117 -3.87 14.75 -8.19
N GLY A 118 -3.79 13.82 -7.23
CA GLY A 118 -4.19 14.04 -5.83
C GLY A 118 -5.66 13.66 -5.54
N GLY A 119 -6.51 13.59 -6.56
CA GLY A 119 -7.89 13.15 -6.39
C GLY A 119 -8.00 11.71 -5.91
N GLY A 120 -8.79 11.47 -4.86
CA GLY A 120 -8.95 10.15 -4.27
C GLY A 120 -7.84 9.73 -3.30
N ASN A 121 -6.89 10.62 -2.98
CA ASN A 121 -5.78 10.33 -2.08
C ASN A 121 -6.29 9.84 -0.72
N GLU A 122 -6.99 10.69 0.02
CA GLU A 122 -7.50 10.35 1.35
C GLU A 122 -8.63 9.32 1.31
N THR A 123 -9.56 9.44 0.35
CA THR A 123 -10.70 8.51 0.27
C THR A 123 -10.26 7.08 0.00
N THR A 124 -9.20 6.87 -0.80
CA THR A 124 -8.64 5.52 -1.02
C THR A 124 -8.10 4.94 0.29
N VAL A 125 -7.32 5.71 1.04
CA VAL A 125 -6.77 5.26 2.32
C VAL A 125 -7.89 5.02 3.33
N GLN A 126 -8.84 5.94 3.45
CA GLN A 126 -9.96 5.84 4.38
C GLN A 126 -10.87 4.64 4.10
N SER A 127 -11.22 4.42 2.83
CA SER A 127 -12.03 3.26 2.44
C SER A 127 -11.28 1.94 2.70
N PHE A 128 -9.96 1.95 2.54
CA PHE A 128 -9.12 0.80 2.87
C PHE A 128 -9.11 0.53 4.39
N HIS A 129 -8.95 1.59 5.21
CA HIS A 129 -9.02 1.47 6.67
C HIS A 129 -10.32 0.81 7.12
N THR A 130 -11.45 1.13 6.48
CA THR A 130 -12.73 0.47 6.78
C THR A 130 -12.62 -1.05 6.62
N THR A 131 -11.98 -1.53 5.57
CA THR A 131 -11.76 -2.97 5.37
C THR A 131 -10.90 -3.58 6.48
N LEU A 132 -9.82 -2.90 6.87
CA LEU A 132 -8.92 -3.38 7.94
C LEU A 132 -9.62 -3.40 9.31
N LEU A 133 -10.47 -2.42 9.60
CA LEU A 133 -11.28 -2.38 10.82
C LEU A 133 -12.28 -3.53 10.88
N HIS A 134 -12.86 -3.95 9.74
CA HIS A 134 -13.70 -5.16 9.68
C HIS A 134 -12.92 -6.44 10.02
N HIS A 135 -11.61 -6.46 9.79
CA HIS A 135 -10.72 -7.54 10.24
C HIS A 135 -10.27 -7.40 11.70
N GLY A 136 -10.67 -6.32 12.41
CA GLY A 136 -10.25 -6.06 13.80
C GLY A 136 -8.80 -5.59 13.92
N MET A 137 -8.20 -5.08 12.85
CA MET A 137 -6.84 -4.54 12.86
C MET A 137 -6.79 -3.16 13.56
N ILE A 138 -5.64 -2.86 14.16
CA ILE A 138 -5.34 -1.54 14.74
C ILE A 138 -4.75 -0.66 13.66
N ILE A 139 -5.42 0.44 13.31
CA ILE A 139 -4.98 1.35 12.26
C ILE A 139 -3.90 2.30 12.80
N VAL A 140 -2.82 2.42 12.03
CA VAL A 140 -1.76 3.41 12.26
C VAL A 140 -1.64 4.27 11.00
N GLY A 141 -1.85 5.56 11.14
CA GLY A 141 -1.66 6.56 10.09
C GLY A 141 -0.24 7.13 10.09
N LEU A 142 -0.09 8.28 9.44
CA LEU A 142 1.16 9.04 9.34
C LEU A 142 1.08 10.28 10.25
N PRO A 143 1.83 10.33 11.37
CA PRO A 143 1.72 11.44 12.31
C PRO A 143 2.44 12.71 11.80
N TYR A 144 2.01 13.88 12.26
CA TYR A 144 2.67 15.16 11.95
C TYR A 144 4.09 15.31 12.55
N SER A 145 4.59 14.32 13.26
CA SER A 145 6.03 14.22 13.55
C SER A 145 6.86 13.91 12.29
N CYS A 146 6.21 13.49 11.19
CA CYS A 146 6.79 13.44 9.86
C CYS A 146 6.78 14.87 9.27
N PRO A 147 7.93 15.55 9.16
CA PRO A 147 7.99 16.95 8.77
C PRO A 147 7.51 17.20 7.33
N GLU A 148 7.58 16.18 6.48
CA GLU A 148 7.11 16.26 5.10
C GLU A 148 5.61 16.55 5.01
N LEU A 149 4.80 16.16 5.99
CA LEU A 149 3.37 16.50 6.00
C LEU A 149 3.10 18.01 6.11
N ALA A 150 3.94 18.73 6.82
CA ALA A 150 3.82 20.19 6.98
C ALA A 150 4.52 20.98 5.88
N ASP A 151 5.34 20.33 5.08
CA ASP A 151 6.09 21.00 3.99
C ASP A 151 5.19 21.20 2.76
N ILE A 152 5.05 22.45 2.32
CA ILE A 152 4.26 22.86 1.15
C ILE A 152 5.14 23.39 0.00
N SER A 153 6.44 23.13 0.03
CA SER A 153 7.39 23.66 -0.96
C SER A 153 7.32 22.98 -2.32
N GLU A 154 6.65 21.80 -2.40
CA GLU A 154 6.41 21.08 -3.66
C GLU A 154 5.02 20.44 -3.65
N LEU A 155 4.54 20.10 -4.87
CA LEU A 155 3.35 19.27 -5.02
C LEU A 155 3.66 17.84 -4.59
N LYS A 156 2.97 17.33 -3.58
CA LYS A 156 3.12 15.97 -3.08
C LYS A 156 1.80 15.40 -2.57
N GLY A 157 1.75 14.09 -2.47
CA GLY A 157 0.66 13.35 -1.82
C GLY A 157 0.88 13.25 -0.30
N GLY A 158 0.08 12.41 0.31
CA GLY A 158 0.15 12.10 1.76
C GLY A 158 -0.74 12.97 2.63
N SER A 159 -1.18 12.36 3.71
CA SER A 159 -2.01 13.00 4.75
C SER A 159 -1.83 12.21 6.06
N PRO A 160 -2.41 12.67 7.19
CA PRO A 160 -2.40 11.90 8.43
C PRO A 160 -3.00 10.50 8.33
N LEU A 161 -3.79 10.23 7.28
CA LEU A 161 -4.36 8.90 7.05
C LEU A 161 -3.32 7.91 6.51
N GLY A 162 -2.34 8.38 5.72
CA GLY A 162 -1.29 7.56 5.15
C GLY A 162 -0.43 8.30 4.12
N ALA A 163 0.73 7.73 3.81
CA ALA A 163 1.62 8.25 2.79
C ALA A 163 1.03 8.10 1.38
N ALA A 164 1.38 9.02 0.49
CA ALA A 164 0.96 8.92 -0.90
C ALA A 164 1.92 9.63 -1.85
N CYS A 165 1.90 9.24 -3.13
CA CYS A 165 2.56 9.99 -4.19
C CYS A 165 1.57 10.45 -5.27
N ILE A 166 1.96 11.53 -5.95
CA ILE A 166 1.25 12.06 -7.12
C ILE A 166 2.05 11.71 -8.38
N ALA A 167 1.48 10.88 -9.24
CA ALA A 167 2.13 10.37 -10.45
C ALA A 167 2.12 11.35 -11.64
N GLY A 168 1.35 12.44 -11.55
CA GLY A 168 1.03 13.31 -12.67
C GLY A 168 -0.13 12.78 -13.53
N ALA A 169 -0.74 13.67 -14.30
CA ALA A 169 -1.89 13.32 -15.15
C ALA A 169 -1.51 12.30 -16.25
N ASP A 170 -0.26 12.32 -16.69
CA ASP A 170 0.29 11.37 -17.68
C ASP A 170 0.98 10.14 -17.04
N GLY A 171 0.99 10.06 -15.71
CA GLY A 171 1.59 8.95 -14.97
C GLY A 171 3.13 8.89 -15.02
N LYS A 172 3.81 9.95 -15.46
CA LYS A 172 5.28 9.93 -15.65
C LYS A 172 6.07 10.49 -14.49
N ARG A 173 5.42 11.22 -13.56
CA ARG A 173 6.12 11.76 -12.41
C ARG A 173 6.45 10.62 -11.43
N ALA A 174 7.75 10.39 -11.23
CA ALA A 174 8.20 9.49 -10.18
C ALA A 174 7.85 10.06 -8.78
N PRO A 175 7.67 9.19 -7.76
CA PRO A 175 7.56 9.67 -6.38
C PRO A 175 8.74 10.56 -6.02
N SER A 176 8.47 11.72 -5.41
CA SER A 176 9.52 12.64 -4.98
C SER A 176 10.26 12.10 -3.75
N HIS A 177 11.43 12.66 -3.46
CA HIS A 177 12.19 12.30 -2.26
C HIS A 177 11.35 12.51 -0.99
N LYS A 178 10.56 13.60 -0.92
CA LYS A 178 9.69 13.88 0.22
C LYS A 178 8.53 12.88 0.32
N GLU A 179 7.97 12.45 -0.82
CA GLU A 179 6.95 11.41 -0.83
C GLU A 179 7.49 10.04 -0.40
N LEU A 180 8.77 9.76 -0.66
CA LEU A 180 9.43 8.53 -0.23
C LEU A 180 9.88 8.57 1.24
N ASN A 181 10.09 9.77 1.81
CA ASN A 181 10.46 9.93 3.22
C ASN A 181 9.25 9.82 4.17
N MET A 182 8.04 10.04 3.66
CA MET A 182 6.80 9.85 4.43
C MET A 182 6.53 8.37 4.73
#